data_ab290e031ba76197027d387b8c2dd345
#
_entry.id   ab290e031ba76197027d387b8c2dd345
#
_cell.length_a   1.000
_cell.length_b   1.000
_cell.length_c   1.000
_cell.angle_alpha   90.00
_cell.angle_beta   90.00
_cell.angle_gamma   90.00
#
_symmetry.space_group_name_H-M   'P 1'
#
loop_
_entity.id
_entity.type
_entity.pdbx_description
1 polymer ?
#
loop_
_entity_poly.entity_id
_entity_poly.type
_entity_poly.pdbx_seq_one_letter_code
_entity_poly.pdbx_strand_id
1 'polypeptide(L)'
;MIADRDGLDALTMRRVAQELGAGTMSLYWHVRNKDELIELMRDEVAGEQTLKEASGDWRSDLARFARDTRGVFLRHPWLASVAWGTPPLGPNSLRQDELTMAAMSSLGVDPQTRGAVSATVYFFVIGFVLRELAQEQVQRRTGVTIEEWRASVAPYIQQQLATGRYPNLQRAISSGGDLDNDAAFEFILNFILDAVAAQLPKQRR
;
A
#
# COMPACT_ATOMS: atom_id res chain seq x y z
N MET A 1 -17.12 -1.81 7.79
CA MET A 1 -17.57 -3.00 6.98
C MET A 1 -17.27 -4.29 7.74
N ILE A 2 -17.89 -5.44 7.37
CA ILE A 2 -17.58 -6.77 7.99
C ILE A 2 -16.09 -7.08 7.81
N ALA A 3 -15.57 -6.86 6.61
CA ALA A 3 -14.19 -7.19 6.27
C ALA A 3 -13.14 -6.40 7.08
N ASP A 4 -13.43 -5.15 7.45
CA ASP A 4 -12.51 -4.34 8.29
C ASP A 4 -12.47 -4.86 9.72
N ARG A 5 -13.61 -5.29 10.23
CA ARG A 5 -13.77 -5.74 11.61
C ARG A 5 -13.26 -7.16 11.82
N ASP A 6 -13.60 -8.05 10.88
CA ASP A 6 -13.51 -9.50 11.08
C ASP A 6 -12.70 -10.22 9.97
N GLY A 7 -12.16 -9.49 9.00
CA GLY A 7 -11.41 -10.02 7.86
C GLY A 7 -12.29 -10.59 6.74
N LEU A 8 -11.67 -10.89 5.59
CA LEU A 8 -12.36 -11.45 4.41
C LEU A 8 -12.89 -12.87 4.62
N ASP A 9 -12.28 -13.66 5.50
CA ASP A 9 -12.74 -15.02 5.79
C ASP A 9 -14.10 -15.01 6.45
N ALA A 10 -14.38 -13.98 7.25
CA ALA A 10 -15.69 -13.79 7.89
C ALA A 10 -16.76 -13.25 6.94
N LEU A 11 -16.40 -12.79 5.74
CA LEU A 11 -17.31 -12.27 4.73
C LEU A 11 -17.99 -13.44 4.00
N THR A 12 -19.26 -13.68 4.30
CA THR A 12 -20.11 -14.65 3.61
C THR A 12 -21.38 -13.97 3.10
N MET A 13 -21.94 -14.45 1.98
CA MET A 13 -23.21 -13.91 1.43
C MET A 13 -24.32 -13.88 2.47
N ARG A 14 -24.43 -14.93 3.29
CA ARG A 14 -25.42 -14.99 4.38
C ARG A 14 -25.21 -13.89 5.41
N ARG A 15 -23.96 -13.66 5.83
CA ARG A 15 -23.64 -12.64 6.83
C ARG A 15 -23.88 -11.23 6.32
N VAL A 16 -23.52 -10.99 5.06
CA VAL A 16 -23.79 -9.69 4.40
C VAL A 16 -25.29 -9.44 4.32
N ALA A 17 -26.08 -10.43 3.90
CA ALA A 17 -27.53 -10.30 3.86
C ALA A 17 -28.13 -10.00 5.25
N GLN A 18 -27.64 -10.65 6.30
CA GLN A 18 -28.04 -10.39 7.68
C GLN A 18 -27.71 -8.96 8.13
N GLU A 19 -26.51 -8.47 7.85
CA GLU A 19 -26.10 -7.08 8.20
C GLU A 19 -26.94 -6.02 7.44
N LEU A 20 -27.39 -6.35 6.22
CA LEU A 20 -28.25 -5.49 5.41
C LEU A 20 -29.75 -5.63 5.76
N GLY A 21 -30.10 -6.51 6.68
CA GLY A 21 -31.52 -6.80 6.99
C GLY A 21 -32.29 -7.41 5.83
N ALA A 22 -31.61 -8.07 4.89
CA ALA A 22 -32.17 -8.65 3.66
C ALA A 22 -32.12 -10.17 3.67
N GLY A 23 -32.92 -10.81 2.82
CA GLY A 23 -32.81 -12.24 2.56
C GLY A 23 -31.59 -12.56 1.70
N THR A 24 -30.93 -13.68 1.96
CA THR A 24 -29.75 -14.11 1.17
C THR A 24 -30.07 -14.24 -0.31
N MET A 25 -31.26 -14.72 -0.67
CA MET A 25 -31.69 -14.81 -2.08
C MET A 25 -31.84 -13.43 -2.73
N SER A 26 -32.30 -12.42 -1.98
CA SER A 26 -32.39 -11.05 -2.49
C SER A 26 -31.00 -10.48 -2.81
N LEU A 27 -29.98 -10.80 -2.00
CA LEU A 27 -28.60 -10.37 -2.29
C LEU A 27 -28.08 -10.97 -3.61
N TYR A 28 -28.41 -12.23 -3.90
CA TYR A 28 -27.99 -12.90 -5.15
C TYR A 28 -28.62 -12.30 -6.43
N TRP A 29 -29.68 -11.52 -6.33
CA TRP A 29 -30.21 -10.73 -7.47
C TRP A 29 -29.28 -9.59 -7.86
N HIS A 30 -28.45 -9.10 -6.94
CA HIS A 30 -27.56 -7.96 -7.17
C HIS A 30 -26.09 -8.37 -7.32
N VAL A 31 -25.69 -9.48 -6.69
CA VAL A 31 -24.29 -9.93 -6.64
C VAL A 31 -24.25 -11.45 -6.78
N ARG A 32 -23.63 -11.93 -7.86
CA ARG A 32 -23.66 -13.36 -8.23
C ARG A 32 -22.87 -14.26 -7.27
N ASN A 33 -21.80 -13.76 -6.68
CA ASN A 33 -20.92 -14.53 -5.81
C ASN A 33 -20.09 -13.60 -4.90
N LYS A 34 -19.28 -14.21 -4.01
CA LYS A 34 -18.40 -13.47 -3.09
C LYS A 34 -17.32 -12.66 -3.81
N ASP A 35 -16.79 -13.16 -4.92
CA ASP A 35 -15.72 -12.46 -5.65
C ASP A 35 -16.24 -11.16 -6.28
N GLU A 36 -17.44 -11.21 -6.88
CA GLU A 36 -18.09 -10.00 -7.38
C GLU A 36 -18.40 -8.99 -6.26
N LEU A 37 -18.80 -9.47 -5.09
CA LEU A 37 -18.97 -8.61 -3.92
C LEU A 37 -17.66 -7.95 -3.50
N ILE A 38 -16.56 -8.70 -3.48
CA ILE A 38 -15.24 -8.16 -3.16
C ILE A 38 -14.83 -7.09 -4.19
N GLU A 39 -15.10 -7.29 -5.47
CA GLU A 39 -14.81 -6.29 -6.51
C GLU A 39 -15.61 -5.00 -6.29
N LEU A 40 -16.89 -5.09 -5.96
CA LEU A 40 -17.71 -3.92 -5.62
C LEU A 40 -17.19 -3.21 -4.36
N MET A 41 -16.78 -3.97 -3.35
CA MET A 41 -16.19 -3.41 -2.13
C MET A 41 -14.86 -2.70 -2.41
N ARG A 42 -14.02 -3.28 -3.29
CA ARG A 42 -12.75 -2.65 -3.71
C ARG A 42 -12.99 -1.32 -4.41
N ASP A 43 -13.97 -1.27 -5.29
CA ASP A 43 -14.32 -0.03 -6.01
C ASP A 43 -14.89 1.03 -5.07
N GLU A 44 -15.75 0.64 -4.14
CA GLU A 44 -16.29 1.56 -3.11
C GLU A 44 -15.15 2.17 -2.28
N VAL A 45 -14.22 1.36 -1.82
CA VAL A 45 -13.05 1.83 -1.05
C VAL A 45 -12.10 2.67 -1.91
N ALA A 46 -11.96 2.39 -3.22
CA ALA A 46 -11.23 3.26 -4.13
C ALA A 46 -11.83 4.66 -4.18
N GLY A 47 -13.16 4.78 -4.04
CA GLY A 47 -13.89 6.04 -3.96
C GLY A 47 -13.62 6.85 -2.69
N GLU A 48 -13.07 6.26 -1.63
CA GLU A 48 -12.69 6.97 -0.40
C GLU A 48 -11.43 7.83 -0.55
N GLN A 49 -10.62 7.57 -1.57
CA GLN A 49 -9.44 8.38 -1.81
C GLN A 49 -9.85 9.80 -2.22
N THR A 50 -9.20 10.78 -1.63
CA THR A 50 -9.42 12.19 -2.00
C THR A 50 -8.85 12.45 -3.39
N LEU A 51 -9.69 12.20 -4.40
CA LEU A 51 -9.34 12.43 -5.79
C LEU A 51 -9.22 13.93 -6.03
N LYS A 52 -8.01 14.42 -6.19
CA LYS A 52 -7.72 15.80 -6.60
C LYS A 52 -7.23 15.80 -8.03
N GLU A 53 -7.63 16.81 -8.78
CA GLU A 53 -7.06 17.07 -10.08
C GLU A 53 -5.54 17.25 -9.97
N ALA A 54 -4.83 16.91 -11.07
CA ALA A 54 -3.39 17.05 -11.16
C ALA A 54 -2.99 18.51 -10.88
N SER A 55 -2.03 18.71 -9.98
CA SER A 55 -1.54 20.06 -9.64
C SER A 55 -0.58 20.62 -10.67
N GLY A 56 -0.07 19.79 -11.59
CA GLY A 56 1.02 20.09 -12.51
C GLY A 56 2.42 19.77 -11.94
N ASP A 57 2.52 19.48 -10.64
CA ASP A 57 3.71 18.95 -10.00
C ASP A 57 3.56 17.45 -9.78
N TRP A 58 4.06 16.67 -10.72
CA TRP A 58 4.00 15.22 -10.71
C TRP A 58 4.54 14.60 -9.42
N ARG A 59 5.61 15.21 -8.85
CA ARG A 59 6.24 14.69 -7.63
C ARG A 59 5.32 14.81 -6.44
N SER A 60 4.74 15.98 -6.23
CA SER A 60 3.76 16.21 -5.17
C SER A 60 2.52 15.36 -5.35
N ASP A 61 2.03 15.20 -6.59
CA ASP A 61 0.86 14.41 -6.90
C ASP A 61 1.08 12.91 -6.64
N LEU A 62 2.22 12.34 -7.07
CA LEU A 62 2.57 10.94 -6.77
C LEU A 62 2.84 10.72 -5.28
N ALA A 63 3.47 11.67 -4.60
CA ALA A 63 3.68 11.56 -3.17
C ALA A 63 2.35 11.55 -2.41
N ARG A 64 1.40 12.39 -2.81
CA ARG A 64 0.05 12.40 -2.26
C ARG A 64 -0.65 11.06 -2.54
N PHE A 65 -0.65 10.60 -3.80
CA PHE A 65 -1.21 9.30 -4.17
C PHE A 65 -0.66 8.16 -3.30
N ALA A 66 0.65 8.11 -3.08
CA ALA A 66 1.27 7.08 -2.25
C ALA A 66 0.78 7.12 -0.79
N ARG A 67 0.68 8.33 -0.19
CA ARG A 67 0.20 8.50 1.19
C ARG A 67 -1.28 8.16 1.32
N ASP A 68 -2.11 8.63 0.38
CA ASP A 68 -3.55 8.36 0.37
C ASP A 68 -3.80 6.85 0.22
N THR A 69 -3.10 6.19 -0.70
CA THR A 69 -3.16 4.73 -0.90
C THR A 69 -2.76 3.99 0.38
N ARG A 70 -1.62 4.33 1.01
CA ARG A 70 -1.21 3.73 2.30
C ARG A 70 -2.30 3.90 3.34
N GLY A 71 -2.87 5.11 3.47
CA GLY A 71 -3.94 5.39 4.41
C GLY A 71 -5.20 4.54 4.18
N VAL A 72 -5.58 4.33 2.94
CA VAL A 72 -6.72 3.45 2.57
C VAL A 72 -6.44 2.00 3.00
N PHE A 73 -5.28 1.46 2.67
CA PHE A 73 -4.93 0.09 3.03
C PHE A 73 -4.82 -0.14 4.54
N LEU A 74 -4.37 0.86 5.30
CA LEU A 74 -4.33 0.77 6.77
C LEU A 74 -5.74 0.83 7.38
N ARG A 75 -6.68 1.57 6.78
CA ARG A 75 -8.09 1.57 7.20
C ARG A 75 -8.83 0.28 6.81
N HIS A 76 -8.44 -0.32 5.67
CA HIS A 76 -9.05 -1.50 5.08
C HIS A 76 -8.02 -2.63 4.90
N PRO A 77 -7.51 -3.25 5.99
CA PRO A 77 -6.42 -4.23 5.91
C PRO A 77 -6.69 -5.42 5.01
N TRP A 78 -7.96 -5.78 4.81
CA TRP A 78 -8.37 -6.86 3.92
C TRP A 78 -7.99 -6.63 2.46
N LEU A 79 -7.85 -5.35 2.02
CA LEU A 79 -7.40 -5.02 0.67
C LEU A 79 -6.04 -5.64 0.35
N ALA A 80 -5.16 -5.73 1.34
CA ALA A 80 -3.82 -6.29 1.15
C ALA A 80 -3.83 -7.75 0.67
N SER A 81 -4.87 -8.52 1.03
CA SER A 81 -5.02 -9.92 0.61
C SER A 81 -5.53 -10.08 -0.82
N VAL A 82 -6.14 -9.04 -1.41
CA VAL A 82 -6.72 -9.05 -2.77
C VAL A 82 -6.02 -8.09 -3.74
N ALA A 83 -5.00 -7.36 -3.27
CA ALA A 83 -4.29 -6.36 -4.07
C ALA A 83 -3.51 -6.95 -5.26
N TRP A 84 -3.14 -8.22 -5.20
CA TRP A 84 -2.29 -8.90 -6.19
C TRP A 84 -3.05 -9.67 -7.26
N GLY A 85 -4.38 -9.64 -7.19
CA GLY A 85 -5.26 -10.29 -8.17
C GLY A 85 -5.48 -9.45 -9.43
N THR A 86 -6.69 -9.51 -9.95
CA THR A 86 -7.12 -8.69 -11.07
C THR A 86 -7.22 -7.21 -10.67
N PRO A 87 -6.86 -6.27 -11.57
CA PRO A 87 -7.12 -4.85 -11.32
C PRO A 87 -8.63 -4.62 -11.12
N PRO A 88 -9.03 -3.76 -10.17
CA PRO A 88 -10.43 -3.39 -10.03
C PRO A 88 -10.86 -2.59 -11.27
N LEU A 89 -12.05 -2.87 -11.79
CA LEU A 89 -12.56 -2.25 -13.03
C LEU A 89 -13.80 -1.38 -12.78
N GLY A 90 -14.09 -1.06 -11.54
CA GLY A 90 -15.22 -0.21 -11.21
C GLY A 90 -14.99 1.28 -11.54
N PRO A 91 -16.04 2.10 -11.54
CA PRO A 91 -15.97 3.50 -11.95
C PRO A 91 -15.04 4.35 -11.08
N ASN A 92 -14.96 4.09 -9.78
CA ASN A 92 -14.08 4.81 -8.86
C ASN A 92 -12.61 4.46 -9.14
N SER A 93 -12.33 3.17 -9.34
CA SER A 93 -10.98 2.68 -9.65
C SER A 93 -10.47 3.23 -10.99
N LEU A 94 -11.30 3.21 -12.02
CA LEU A 94 -10.95 3.78 -13.33
C LEU A 94 -10.71 5.29 -13.25
N ARG A 95 -11.53 6.00 -12.46
CA ARG A 95 -11.33 7.44 -12.24
C ARG A 95 -10.01 7.72 -11.51
N GLN A 96 -9.65 6.89 -10.55
CA GLN A 96 -8.38 7.02 -9.85
C GLN A 96 -7.18 6.80 -10.78
N ASP A 97 -7.25 5.77 -11.63
CA ASP A 97 -6.22 5.48 -12.62
C ASP A 97 -6.04 6.65 -13.60
N GLU A 98 -7.14 7.21 -14.10
CA GLU A 98 -7.13 8.38 -14.99
C GLU A 98 -6.44 9.58 -14.32
N LEU A 99 -6.80 9.91 -13.09
CA LEU A 99 -6.19 11.02 -12.37
C LEU A 99 -4.71 10.79 -12.06
N THR A 100 -4.34 9.53 -11.77
CA THR A 100 -2.93 9.16 -11.56
C THR A 100 -2.14 9.31 -12.86
N MET A 101 -2.69 8.91 -14.01
CA MET A 101 -2.06 9.10 -15.32
C MET A 101 -1.98 10.58 -15.71
N ALA A 102 -3.02 11.36 -15.40
CA ALA A 102 -3.03 12.82 -15.61
C ALA A 102 -1.98 13.55 -14.78
N ALA A 103 -1.81 13.16 -13.51
CA ALA A 103 -0.77 13.71 -12.63
C ALA A 103 0.64 13.55 -13.20
N MET A 104 0.87 12.48 -13.95
CA MET A 104 2.17 12.20 -14.59
C MET A 104 2.29 12.77 -16.01
N SER A 105 1.30 13.50 -16.52
CA SER A 105 1.35 14.07 -17.88
C SER A 105 2.51 15.04 -18.07
N SER A 106 2.89 15.78 -17.01
CA SER A 106 4.00 16.74 -17.02
C SER A 106 5.40 16.10 -17.00
N LEU A 107 5.51 14.77 -16.82
CA LEU A 107 6.81 14.07 -16.87
C LEU A 107 7.47 14.14 -18.25
N GLY A 108 6.72 14.35 -19.33
CA GLY A 108 7.27 14.39 -20.69
C GLY A 108 7.80 13.04 -21.19
N VAL A 109 7.34 11.94 -20.60
CA VAL A 109 7.72 10.57 -20.98
C VAL A 109 6.56 9.84 -21.67
N ASP A 110 6.87 8.75 -22.35
CA ASP A 110 5.88 7.92 -23.05
C ASP A 110 4.91 7.23 -22.07
N PRO A 111 3.73 6.76 -22.55
CA PRO A 111 2.73 6.13 -21.70
C PRO A 111 3.22 4.87 -20.97
N GLN A 112 4.10 4.07 -21.58
CA GLN A 112 4.65 2.87 -20.95
C GLN A 112 5.51 3.22 -19.75
N THR A 113 6.37 4.23 -19.89
CA THR A 113 7.19 4.76 -18.78
C THR A 113 6.31 5.31 -17.66
N ARG A 114 5.23 6.05 -17.98
CA ARG A 114 4.25 6.49 -16.95
C ARG A 114 3.61 5.33 -16.21
N GLY A 115 3.20 4.29 -16.93
CA GLY A 115 2.68 3.06 -16.32
C GLY A 115 3.69 2.40 -15.39
N ALA A 116 4.96 2.31 -15.79
CA ALA A 116 6.02 1.74 -14.95
C ALA A 116 6.27 2.57 -13.68
N VAL A 117 6.26 3.90 -13.76
CA VAL A 117 6.40 4.79 -12.60
C VAL A 117 5.23 4.60 -11.63
N SER A 118 3.99 4.60 -12.13
CA SER A 118 2.79 4.35 -11.33
C SER A 118 2.85 3.00 -10.62
N ALA A 119 3.18 1.94 -11.36
CA ALA A 119 3.31 0.59 -10.82
C ALA A 119 4.40 0.50 -9.74
N THR A 120 5.55 1.17 -9.95
CA THR A 120 6.65 1.19 -8.96
C THR A 120 6.19 1.81 -7.65
N VAL A 121 5.53 2.96 -7.70
CA VAL A 121 5.01 3.63 -6.49
C VAL A 121 3.93 2.76 -5.82
N TYR A 122 3.01 2.22 -6.61
CA TYR A 122 1.94 1.35 -6.08
C TYR A 122 2.50 0.10 -5.39
N PHE A 123 3.41 -0.63 -6.04
CA PHE A 123 4.00 -1.85 -5.45
C PHE A 123 4.85 -1.54 -4.21
N PHE A 124 5.54 -0.40 -4.19
CA PHE A 124 6.20 0.07 -2.98
C PHE A 124 5.21 0.24 -1.84
N VAL A 125 4.10 0.96 -2.06
CA VAL A 125 3.08 1.21 -1.04
C VAL A 125 2.50 -0.10 -0.53
N ILE A 126 2.09 -1.01 -1.42
CA ILE A 126 1.52 -2.30 -1.03
C ILE A 126 2.52 -3.12 -0.20
N GLY A 127 3.77 -3.24 -0.67
CA GLY A 127 4.80 -3.99 0.06
C GLY A 127 5.08 -3.40 1.44
N PHE A 128 5.07 -2.07 1.54
CA PHE A 128 5.26 -1.37 2.80
C PHE A 128 4.11 -1.62 3.78
N VAL A 129 2.87 -1.48 3.31
CA VAL A 129 1.67 -1.73 4.13
C VAL A 129 1.60 -3.19 4.59
N LEU A 130 1.89 -4.16 3.71
CA LEU A 130 1.94 -5.57 4.10
C LEU A 130 2.92 -5.82 5.25
N ARG A 131 4.08 -5.15 5.24
CA ARG A 131 5.03 -5.19 6.34
C ARG A 131 4.44 -4.61 7.63
N GLU A 132 3.79 -3.44 7.56
CA GLU A 132 3.15 -2.79 8.72
C GLU A 132 2.07 -3.69 9.32
N LEU A 133 1.17 -4.21 8.51
CA LEU A 133 0.09 -5.11 8.95
C LEU A 133 0.64 -6.41 9.57
N ALA A 134 1.73 -6.96 9.00
CA ALA A 134 2.38 -8.13 9.56
C ALA A 134 3.01 -7.84 10.94
N GLN A 135 3.63 -6.66 11.11
CA GLN A 135 4.17 -6.23 12.40
C GLN A 135 3.06 -6.06 13.45
N GLU A 136 1.95 -5.41 13.09
CA GLU A 136 0.79 -5.31 13.97
C GLU A 136 0.21 -6.68 14.36
N GLN A 137 0.11 -7.59 13.41
CA GLN A 137 -0.40 -8.93 13.67
C GLN A 137 0.50 -9.69 14.65
N VAL A 138 1.82 -9.60 14.48
CA VAL A 138 2.79 -10.20 15.42
C VAL A 138 2.63 -9.59 16.81
N GLN A 139 2.57 -8.26 16.91
CA GLN A 139 2.38 -7.56 18.18
C GLN A 139 1.08 -7.96 18.88
N ARG A 140 -0.05 -8.02 18.14
CA ARG A 140 -1.35 -8.46 18.71
C ARG A 140 -1.28 -9.90 19.24
N ARG A 141 -0.54 -10.78 18.57
CA ARG A 141 -0.41 -12.20 18.95
C ARG A 141 0.55 -12.42 20.11
N THR A 142 1.66 -11.70 20.15
CA THR A 142 2.77 -11.94 21.09
C THR A 142 2.81 -10.98 22.25
N GLY A 143 2.17 -9.80 22.13
CA GLY A 143 2.30 -8.68 23.04
C GLY A 143 3.63 -7.94 22.93
N VAL A 144 4.53 -8.31 22.00
CA VAL A 144 5.88 -7.76 21.83
C VAL A 144 5.90 -6.79 20.67
N THR A 145 6.34 -5.56 20.89
CA THR A 145 6.55 -4.57 19.84
C THR A 145 7.78 -4.88 19.00
N ILE A 146 7.89 -4.28 17.83
CA ILE A 146 9.08 -4.44 16.99
C ILE A 146 10.35 -3.90 17.66
N GLU A 147 10.22 -2.84 18.44
CA GLU A 147 11.32 -2.24 19.22
C GLU A 147 11.79 -3.20 20.32
N GLU A 148 10.87 -3.77 21.08
CA GLU A 148 11.18 -4.78 22.11
C GLU A 148 11.82 -6.03 21.49
N TRP A 149 11.30 -6.49 20.35
CA TRP A 149 11.91 -7.60 19.62
C TRP A 149 13.35 -7.26 19.16
N ARG A 150 13.56 -6.09 18.57
CA ARG A 150 14.91 -5.62 18.17
C ARG A 150 15.86 -5.57 19.35
N ALA A 151 15.42 -5.01 20.48
CA ALA A 151 16.20 -4.96 21.70
C ALA A 151 16.58 -6.37 22.19
N SER A 152 15.64 -7.33 22.10
CA SER A 152 15.88 -8.72 22.54
C SER A 152 16.90 -9.45 21.69
N VAL A 153 16.96 -9.18 20.37
CA VAL A 153 17.90 -9.83 19.44
C VAL A 153 19.23 -9.07 19.29
N ALA A 154 19.32 -7.83 19.77
CA ALA A 154 20.52 -6.99 19.62
C ALA A 154 21.81 -7.65 20.16
N PRO A 155 21.84 -8.31 21.33
CA PRO A 155 23.05 -9.01 21.80
C PRO A 155 23.53 -10.10 20.86
N TYR A 156 22.61 -10.89 20.29
CA TYR A 156 22.93 -11.91 19.31
C TYR A 156 23.53 -11.30 18.03
N ILE A 157 22.90 -10.25 17.51
CA ILE A 157 23.40 -9.55 16.31
C ILE A 157 24.81 -8.99 16.57
N GLN A 158 25.04 -8.33 17.71
CA GLN A 158 26.35 -7.81 18.08
C GLN A 158 27.41 -8.91 18.14
N GLN A 159 27.09 -10.05 18.74
CA GLN A 159 27.99 -11.22 18.78
C GLN A 159 28.34 -11.70 17.35
N GLN A 160 27.34 -11.79 16.46
CA GLN A 160 27.59 -12.21 15.06
C GLN A 160 28.46 -11.20 14.31
N LEU A 161 28.21 -9.91 14.48
CA LEU A 161 28.99 -8.85 13.84
C LEU A 161 30.46 -8.84 14.32
N ALA A 162 30.68 -9.12 15.60
CA ALA A 162 32.05 -9.20 16.18
C ALA A 162 32.91 -10.33 15.56
N THR A 163 32.30 -11.31 14.88
CA THR A 163 33.05 -12.36 14.17
C THR A 163 33.80 -11.84 12.93
N GLY A 164 33.53 -10.63 12.47
CA GLY A 164 34.08 -10.05 11.24
C GLY A 164 33.54 -10.64 9.93
N ARG A 165 32.61 -11.60 9.99
CA ARG A 165 32.05 -12.26 8.79
C ARG A 165 31.08 -11.36 8.00
N TYR A 166 30.57 -10.30 8.61
CA TYR A 166 29.50 -9.46 8.05
C TYR A 166 29.88 -7.98 7.99
N PRO A 167 31.00 -7.59 7.32
CA PRO A 167 31.51 -6.22 7.37
C PRO A 167 30.57 -5.18 6.73
N ASN A 168 29.79 -5.57 5.71
CA ASN A 168 28.84 -4.68 5.07
C ASN A 168 27.59 -4.46 5.95
N LEU A 169 27.09 -5.51 6.58
CA LEU A 169 25.96 -5.42 7.52
C LEU A 169 26.34 -4.59 8.75
N GLN A 170 27.56 -4.77 9.28
CA GLN A 170 28.07 -3.99 10.40
C GLN A 170 28.08 -2.48 10.04
N ARG A 171 28.60 -2.12 8.87
CA ARG A 171 28.58 -0.71 8.40
C ARG A 171 27.15 -0.18 8.27
N ALA A 172 26.24 -0.94 7.67
CA ALA A 172 24.84 -0.53 7.50
C ALA A 172 24.16 -0.29 8.85
N ILE A 173 24.32 -1.19 9.81
CA ILE A 173 23.73 -1.04 11.15
C ILE A 173 24.35 0.14 11.91
N SER A 174 25.68 0.35 11.80
CA SER A 174 26.37 1.45 12.47
C SER A 174 26.04 2.82 11.90
N SER A 175 25.63 2.91 10.64
CA SER A 175 25.27 4.15 9.94
C SER A 175 23.77 4.38 9.82
N GLY A 176 22.95 3.37 10.10
CA GLY A 176 21.49 3.46 10.01
C GLY A 176 20.89 3.93 11.34
N GLY A 177 20.02 4.95 11.29
CA GLY A 177 19.13 5.29 12.38
C GLY A 177 17.90 4.36 12.38
N ASP A 178 17.33 4.10 13.56
CA ASP A 178 16.02 3.47 13.66
C ASP A 178 14.95 4.51 13.24
N LEU A 179 14.40 4.31 12.05
CA LEU A 179 13.25 5.09 11.58
C LEU A 179 11.97 4.37 12.01
N ASP A 180 11.01 5.13 12.53
CA ASP A 180 9.64 4.63 12.66
C ASP A 180 9.01 4.37 11.28
N ASN A 181 7.81 3.80 11.25
CA ASN A 181 7.17 3.43 9.99
C ASN A 181 6.89 4.65 9.12
N ASP A 182 6.51 5.80 9.69
CA ASP A 182 6.20 6.99 8.91
C ASP A 182 7.45 7.61 8.31
N ALA A 183 8.51 7.76 9.09
CA ALA A 183 9.79 8.26 8.61
C ALA A 183 10.42 7.32 7.57
N ALA A 184 10.33 6.00 7.76
CA ALA A 184 10.82 5.02 6.80
C ALA A 184 10.02 5.05 5.48
N PHE A 185 8.69 5.18 5.55
CA PHE A 185 7.84 5.33 4.37
C PHE A 185 8.24 6.56 3.56
N GLU A 186 8.33 7.73 4.20
CA GLU A 186 8.69 8.99 3.55
C GLU A 186 10.11 8.95 2.97
N PHE A 187 11.06 8.36 3.69
CA PHE A 187 12.44 8.21 3.20
C PHE A 187 12.50 7.39 1.90
N ILE A 188 11.86 6.21 1.89
CA ILE A 188 11.87 5.33 0.72
C ILE A 188 11.07 5.94 -0.43
N LEU A 189 9.91 6.56 -0.14
CA LEU A 189 9.11 7.24 -1.15
C LEU A 189 9.93 8.34 -1.84
N ASN A 190 10.61 9.19 -1.07
CA ASN A 190 11.44 10.24 -1.64
C ASN A 190 12.59 9.67 -2.47
N PHE A 191 13.23 8.59 -2.03
CA PHE A 191 14.27 7.90 -2.80
C PHE A 191 13.75 7.42 -4.16
N ILE A 192 12.54 6.83 -4.21
CA ILE A 192 11.89 6.40 -5.46
C ILE A 192 11.62 7.61 -6.36
N LEU A 193 11.05 8.70 -5.82
CA LEU A 193 10.72 9.89 -6.58
C LEU A 193 11.99 10.60 -7.12
N ASP A 194 13.09 10.58 -6.37
CA ASP A 194 14.39 11.09 -6.83
C ASP A 194 14.95 10.22 -7.97
N ALA A 195 14.82 8.90 -7.87
CA ALA A 195 15.23 7.99 -8.94
C ALA A 195 14.40 8.22 -10.22
N VAL A 196 13.10 8.46 -10.11
CA VAL A 196 12.23 8.85 -11.23
C VAL A 196 12.71 10.17 -11.82
N ALA A 197 12.93 11.20 -11.00
CA ALA A 197 13.40 12.50 -11.46
C ALA A 197 14.73 12.42 -12.24
N ALA A 198 15.65 11.55 -11.80
CA ALA A 198 16.94 11.34 -12.46
C ALA A 198 16.82 10.70 -13.86
N GLN A 199 15.71 9.99 -14.15
CA GLN A 199 15.46 9.37 -15.45
C GLN A 199 14.71 10.28 -16.44
N LEU A 200 14.21 11.43 -15.97
CA LEU A 200 13.45 12.33 -16.83
C LEU A 200 14.36 13.01 -17.86
N PRO A 201 13.85 13.27 -19.08
CA PRO A 201 14.57 14.07 -20.06
C PRO A 201 14.92 15.43 -19.45
N LYS A 202 16.19 15.83 -19.52
CA LYS A 202 16.57 17.18 -19.12
C LYS A 202 15.73 18.16 -19.94
N GLN A 203 14.88 18.94 -19.29
CA GLN A 203 14.16 20.02 -19.97
C GLN A 203 15.20 20.90 -20.67
N ARG A 204 15.20 20.90 -22.01
CA ARG A 204 15.96 21.90 -22.78
C ARG A 204 15.35 23.26 -22.44
N ARG A 205 16.08 24.07 -21.72
CA ARG A 205 15.77 25.49 -21.52
C ARG A 205 15.82 26.22 -22.86
#